data_4f8cb1fffead7665f8da14fc16ae1448
#
_entry.id   4f8cb1fffead7665f8da14fc16ae1448
#
_cell.length_a   1.000
_cell.length_b   1.000
_cell.length_c   1.000
_cell.angle_alpha   90.00
_cell.angle_beta   90.00
_cell.angle_gamma   90.00
#
_symmetry.space_group_name_H-M   'P 1'
#
loop_
_entity.id
_entity.type
_entity.pdbx_description
1 polymer ?
#
loop_
_entity_poly.entity_id
_entity_poly.type
_entity_poly.pdbx_seq_one_letter_code
_entity_poly.pdbx_strand_id
1 'polypeptide(L)'
;MPPISPFAATRHHASAWRVFLIFLRLGLTSFGGPVAHLGYFREEFVARRRWLTEHSYADLVALCQFLPGPASSQVGMALGLMRGGWGGALAAWVGFTLPSAFALALLGLGFSAGGFGMPAGLVQGLKVVAVAVVAQAVWGMARSLCPDAPRISLMAVAACAVLWWSSAWAQRSEEHTSELQSLSRI
;
A
#
# COMPACT_ATOMS: atom_id res chain seq x y z
N MET A 1 -2.01 -36.07 23.29
CA MET A 1 -1.80 -35.35 22.04
C MET A 1 -0.81 -34.25 22.32
N PRO A 2 0.38 -34.20 21.70
CA PRO A 2 1.28 -33.07 21.85
C PRO A 2 0.66 -31.84 21.15
N PRO A 3 0.85 -30.62 21.68
CA PRO A 3 0.32 -29.41 21.06
C PRO A 3 1.01 -29.20 19.72
N ILE A 4 0.23 -29.21 18.65
CA ILE A 4 0.71 -28.87 17.32
C ILE A 4 0.97 -27.37 17.34
N SER A 5 2.24 -26.97 17.45
CA SER A 5 2.61 -25.56 17.31
C SER A 5 2.32 -25.17 15.84
N PRO A 6 1.42 -24.21 15.57
CA PRO A 6 1.05 -23.84 14.21
C PRO A 6 2.18 -23.17 13.41
N PHE A 7 3.33 -22.94 14.03
CA PHE A 7 4.50 -22.27 13.46
C PHE A 7 5.74 -23.17 13.28
N ALA A 8 5.57 -24.50 13.31
CA ALA A 8 6.68 -25.44 13.03
C ALA A 8 6.95 -25.59 11.52
N ALA A 9 6.91 -24.51 10.75
CA ALA A 9 7.52 -24.50 9.43
C ALA A 9 9.04 -24.37 9.62
N THR A 10 9.76 -25.38 9.16
CA THR A 10 11.23 -25.42 9.10
C THR A 10 11.79 -24.03 8.77
N ARG A 11 12.50 -23.43 9.73
CA ARG A 11 13.21 -22.15 9.57
C ARG A 11 14.40 -22.34 8.61
N HIS A 12 14.13 -22.60 7.35
CA HIS A 12 15.14 -22.34 6.32
C HIS A 12 15.19 -20.82 6.14
N HIS A 13 16.18 -20.18 6.77
CA HIS A 13 16.49 -18.78 6.55
C HIS A 13 16.76 -18.59 5.05
N ALA A 14 15.76 -18.14 4.33
CA ALA A 14 15.98 -17.68 2.96
C ALA A 14 16.81 -16.39 3.05
N SER A 15 17.89 -16.30 2.27
CA SER A 15 18.62 -15.05 2.14
C SER A 15 17.63 -13.92 1.76
N ALA A 16 17.78 -12.76 2.36
CA ALA A 16 16.96 -11.57 2.04
C ALA A 16 16.98 -11.28 0.51
N TRP A 17 18.09 -11.58 -0.15
CA TRP A 17 18.20 -11.46 -1.60
C TRP A 17 17.26 -12.40 -2.38
N ARG A 18 17.09 -13.63 -1.92
CA ARG A 18 16.10 -14.55 -2.53
C ARG A 18 14.67 -14.07 -2.33
N VAL A 19 14.36 -13.57 -1.15
CA VAL A 19 13.04 -12.97 -0.86
C VAL A 19 12.82 -11.77 -1.78
N PHE A 20 13.78 -10.88 -1.90
CA PHE A 20 13.74 -9.72 -2.80
C PHE A 20 13.42 -10.13 -4.24
N LEU A 21 14.16 -11.08 -4.82
CA LEU A 21 13.94 -11.50 -6.21
C LEU A 21 12.55 -12.13 -6.43
N ILE A 22 12.03 -12.86 -5.45
CA ILE A 22 10.68 -13.43 -5.54
C ILE A 22 9.64 -12.32 -5.57
N PHE A 23 9.75 -11.36 -4.66
CA PHE A 23 8.81 -10.24 -4.58
C PHE A 23 8.97 -9.24 -5.73
N LEU A 24 10.17 -9.05 -6.25
CA LEU A 24 10.42 -8.26 -7.46
C LEU A 24 9.69 -8.88 -8.66
N ARG A 25 9.79 -10.18 -8.84
CA ARG A 25 9.05 -10.88 -9.89
C ARG A 25 7.53 -10.73 -9.70
N LEU A 26 7.04 -10.89 -8.48
CA LEU A 26 5.63 -10.70 -8.17
C LEU A 26 5.19 -9.25 -8.44
N GLY A 27 5.98 -8.25 -8.06
CA GLY A 27 5.70 -6.84 -8.35
C GLY A 27 5.62 -6.52 -9.85
N LEU A 28 6.37 -7.26 -10.69
CA LEU A 28 6.33 -7.12 -12.15
C LEU A 28 5.15 -7.85 -12.80
N THR A 29 4.66 -8.93 -12.20
CA THR A 29 3.67 -9.83 -12.83
C THR A 29 2.28 -9.75 -12.22
N SER A 30 2.13 -9.17 -11.02
CA SER A 30 0.86 -9.12 -10.31
C SER A 30 0.08 -7.86 -10.66
N PHE A 31 -0.95 -8.03 -11.48
CA PHE A 31 -1.87 -6.94 -11.83
C PHE A 31 -3.25 -7.19 -11.21
N GLY A 32 -4.04 -6.14 -10.99
CA GLY A 32 -5.44 -6.26 -10.57
C GLY A 32 -5.77 -5.85 -9.15
N GLY A 33 -4.83 -5.18 -8.47
CA GLY A 33 -5.06 -4.58 -7.15
C GLY A 33 -4.94 -5.54 -5.96
N PRO A 34 -5.26 -5.09 -4.73
CA PRO A 34 -4.95 -5.81 -3.50
C PRO A 34 -5.50 -7.22 -3.40
N VAL A 35 -6.73 -7.45 -3.90
CA VAL A 35 -7.38 -8.77 -3.87
C VAL A 35 -6.65 -9.74 -4.80
N ALA A 36 -6.30 -9.29 -6.01
CA ALA A 36 -5.54 -10.10 -6.95
C ALA A 36 -4.13 -10.41 -6.42
N HIS A 37 -3.47 -9.45 -5.77
CA HIS A 37 -2.16 -9.67 -5.15
C HIS A 37 -2.19 -10.79 -4.10
N LEU A 38 -3.22 -10.86 -3.27
CA LEU A 38 -3.40 -11.96 -2.32
C LEU A 38 -3.58 -13.31 -3.04
N GLY A 39 -4.27 -13.33 -4.18
CA GLY A 39 -4.37 -14.53 -5.02
C GLY A 39 -3.01 -14.98 -5.56
N TYR A 40 -2.19 -14.07 -6.08
CA TYR A 40 -0.83 -14.37 -6.54
C TYR A 40 0.09 -14.84 -5.41
N PHE A 41 -0.03 -14.25 -4.22
CA PHE A 41 0.74 -14.68 -3.04
C PHE A 41 0.34 -16.08 -2.59
N ARG A 42 -0.96 -16.41 -2.59
CA ARG A 42 -1.44 -17.75 -2.29
C ARG A 42 -0.85 -18.78 -3.27
N GLU A 43 -0.93 -18.52 -4.58
CA GLU A 43 -0.38 -19.40 -5.60
C GLU A 43 1.13 -19.59 -5.42
N GLU A 44 1.90 -18.53 -5.24
CA GLU A 44 3.36 -18.60 -5.14
C GLU A 44 3.83 -19.23 -3.81
N PHE A 45 3.22 -18.86 -2.68
CA PHE A 45 3.74 -19.22 -1.35
C PHE A 45 3.05 -20.43 -0.72
N VAL A 46 1.83 -20.75 -1.12
CA VAL A 46 1.12 -21.96 -0.66
C VAL A 46 1.23 -23.08 -1.69
N ALA A 47 0.76 -22.88 -2.91
CA ALA A 47 0.70 -23.92 -3.91
C ALA A 47 2.09 -24.32 -4.44
N ARG A 48 2.92 -23.33 -4.89
CA ARG A 48 4.19 -23.61 -5.56
C ARG A 48 5.35 -23.82 -4.58
N ARG A 49 5.53 -22.92 -3.63
CA ARG A 49 6.70 -22.96 -2.70
C ARG A 49 6.42 -23.67 -1.41
N ARG A 50 5.15 -23.87 -1.07
CA ARG A 50 4.72 -24.55 0.16
C ARG A 50 5.37 -23.93 1.41
N TRP A 51 5.43 -22.61 1.45
CA TRP A 51 5.96 -21.89 2.60
C TRP A 51 5.00 -21.92 3.77
N LEU A 52 3.68 -21.91 3.49
CA LEU A 52 2.60 -22.01 4.45
C LEU A 52 1.57 -23.03 3.96
N THR A 53 0.76 -23.50 4.91
CA THR A 53 -0.47 -24.24 4.60
C THR A 53 -1.58 -23.26 4.19
N GLU A 54 -2.62 -23.74 3.55
CA GLU A 54 -3.81 -22.92 3.23
C GLU A 54 -4.38 -22.26 4.46
N HIS A 55 -4.50 -23.00 5.57
CA HIS A 55 -5.04 -22.51 6.82
C HIS A 55 -4.18 -21.37 7.39
N SER A 56 -2.86 -21.58 7.49
CA SER A 56 -1.94 -20.56 8.01
C SER A 56 -1.91 -19.30 7.13
N TYR A 57 -2.09 -19.46 5.82
CA TYR A 57 -2.18 -18.32 4.91
C TYR A 57 -3.49 -17.55 5.12
N ALA A 58 -4.61 -18.23 5.27
CA ALA A 58 -5.89 -17.61 5.54
C ALA A 58 -5.88 -16.82 6.87
N ASP A 59 -5.30 -17.42 7.92
CA ASP A 59 -5.13 -16.76 9.23
C ASP A 59 -4.27 -15.49 9.12
N LEU A 60 -3.16 -15.58 8.36
CA LEU A 60 -2.28 -14.43 8.11
C LEU A 60 -3.00 -13.30 7.38
N VAL A 61 -3.77 -13.62 6.34
CA VAL A 61 -4.56 -12.66 5.58
C VAL A 61 -5.63 -12.03 6.48
N ALA A 62 -6.34 -12.84 7.27
CA ALA A 62 -7.34 -12.33 8.21
C ALA A 62 -6.71 -11.37 9.23
N LEU A 63 -5.57 -11.73 9.83
CA LEU A 63 -4.84 -10.86 10.75
C LEU A 63 -4.46 -9.53 10.10
N CYS A 64 -3.93 -9.56 8.87
CA CYS A 64 -3.54 -8.34 8.16
C CYS A 64 -4.74 -7.47 7.77
N GLN A 65 -5.93 -8.04 7.59
CA GLN A 65 -7.15 -7.28 7.30
C GLN A 65 -7.69 -6.52 8.52
N PHE A 66 -7.36 -6.94 9.74
CA PHE A 66 -7.71 -6.21 10.96
C PHE A 66 -6.78 -5.01 11.22
N LEU A 67 -5.58 -5.01 10.65
CA LEU A 67 -4.63 -3.92 10.80
C LEU A 67 -4.93 -2.79 9.79
N PRO A 68 -4.84 -1.52 10.19
CA PRO A 68 -5.00 -0.41 9.26
C PRO A 68 -3.86 -0.41 8.23
N GLY A 69 -4.20 -0.34 6.94
CA GLY A 69 -3.24 -0.28 5.85
C GLY A 69 -3.52 -1.26 4.71
N PRO A 70 -2.70 -1.25 3.64
CA PRO A 70 -2.88 -2.13 2.49
C PRO A 70 -2.52 -3.58 2.84
N ALA A 71 -3.54 -4.44 2.94
CA ALA A 71 -3.41 -5.84 3.36
C ALA A 71 -2.38 -6.62 2.53
N SER A 72 -2.28 -6.37 1.22
CA SER A 72 -1.30 -7.05 0.37
C SER A 72 0.15 -6.75 0.77
N SER A 73 0.48 -5.50 1.09
CA SER A 73 1.83 -5.13 1.56
C SER A 73 2.14 -5.72 2.93
N GLN A 74 1.15 -5.73 3.83
CA GLN A 74 1.30 -6.32 5.16
C GLN A 74 1.54 -7.83 5.09
N VAL A 75 0.75 -8.56 4.29
CA VAL A 75 0.95 -10.00 4.05
C VAL A 75 2.31 -10.25 3.41
N GLY A 76 2.72 -9.46 2.42
CA GLY A 76 4.02 -9.57 1.79
C GLY A 76 5.19 -9.39 2.79
N MET A 77 5.12 -8.34 3.62
CA MET A 77 6.13 -8.11 4.68
C MET A 77 6.15 -9.23 5.72
N ALA A 78 4.99 -9.72 6.14
CA ALA A 78 4.89 -10.82 7.10
C ALA A 78 5.50 -12.12 6.54
N LEU A 79 5.25 -12.45 5.27
CA LEU A 79 5.89 -13.57 4.57
C LEU A 79 7.41 -13.42 4.50
N GLY A 80 7.88 -12.21 4.19
CA GLY A 80 9.30 -11.86 4.20
C GLY A 80 9.92 -12.00 5.59
N LEU A 81 9.23 -11.52 6.63
CA LEU A 81 9.67 -11.62 8.02
C LEU A 81 9.80 -13.07 8.48
N MET A 82 8.82 -13.91 8.15
CA MET A 82 8.83 -15.35 8.50
C MET A 82 10.01 -16.10 7.88
N ARG A 83 10.49 -15.67 6.72
CA ARG A 83 11.55 -16.37 5.97
C ARG A 83 12.94 -15.78 6.11
N GLY A 84 13.06 -14.47 6.23
CA GLY A 84 14.35 -13.77 6.26
C GLY A 84 14.49 -12.78 7.42
N GLY A 85 13.64 -12.87 8.44
CA GLY A 85 13.63 -11.90 9.54
C GLY A 85 13.35 -10.47 9.05
N TRP A 86 13.81 -9.47 9.75
CA TRP A 86 13.61 -8.06 9.41
C TRP A 86 14.17 -7.69 8.03
N GLY A 87 15.33 -8.26 7.65
CA GLY A 87 15.89 -8.09 6.31
C GLY A 87 15.02 -8.68 5.21
N GLY A 88 14.34 -9.81 5.49
CA GLY A 88 13.37 -10.41 4.59
C GLY A 88 12.10 -9.57 4.43
N ALA A 89 11.60 -8.96 5.51
CA ALA A 89 10.44 -8.07 5.46
C ALA A 89 10.71 -6.84 4.59
N LEU A 90 11.85 -6.18 4.79
CA LEU A 90 12.27 -5.04 3.98
C LEU A 90 12.50 -5.44 2.51
N ALA A 91 13.15 -6.58 2.27
CA ALA A 91 13.39 -7.10 0.94
C ALA A 91 12.09 -7.42 0.19
N ALA A 92 11.09 -7.97 0.88
CA ALA A 92 9.77 -8.22 0.33
C ALA A 92 9.06 -6.93 -0.05
N TRP A 93 9.04 -5.95 0.85
CA TRP A 93 8.41 -4.64 0.61
C TRP A 93 9.06 -3.89 -0.55
N VAL A 94 10.41 -3.76 -0.51
CA VAL A 94 11.15 -3.07 -1.57
C VAL A 94 10.96 -3.78 -2.91
N GLY A 95 11.14 -5.11 -2.95
CA GLY A 95 11.02 -5.89 -4.17
C GLY A 95 9.64 -5.78 -4.82
N PHE A 96 8.58 -5.77 -4.02
CA PHE A 96 7.21 -5.66 -4.53
C PHE A 96 6.85 -4.24 -4.99
N THR A 97 7.36 -3.21 -4.30
CA THR A 97 7.01 -1.80 -4.56
C THR A 97 7.88 -1.18 -5.66
N LEU A 98 9.14 -1.61 -5.75
CA LEU A 98 10.15 -0.99 -6.63
C LEU A 98 9.74 -0.93 -8.11
N PRO A 99 9.15 -1.98 -8.72
CA PRO A 99 8.75 -1.93 -10.14
C PRO A 99 7.73 -0.83 -10.43
N SER A 100 6.71 -0.71 -9.59
CA SER A 100 5.67 0.32 -9.75
C SER A 100 6.19 1.72 -9.46
N ALA A 101 7.02 1.88 -8.42
CA ALA A 101 7.65 3.15 -8.09
C ALA A 101 8.58 3.63 -9.22
N PHE A 102 9.38 2.72 -9.79
CA PHE A 102 10.26 3.03 -10.90
C PHE A 102 9.48 3.40 -12.17
N ALA A 103 8.43 2.66 -12.50
CA ALA A 103 7.56 2.98 -13.63
C ALA A 103 6.91 4.37 -13.49
N LEU A 104 6.39 4.69 -12.30
CA LEU A 104 5.81 6.00 -12.04
C LEU A 104 6.84 7.13 -12.07
N ALA A 105 8.06 6.88 -11.55
CA ALA A 105 9.14 7.86 -11.61
C ALA A 105 9.57 8.15 -13.05
N LEU A 106 9.72 7.12 -13.89
CA LEU A 106 10.03 7.28 -15.32
C LEU A 106 8.96 8.06 -16.06
N LEU A 107 7.69 7.76 -15.79
CA LEU A 107 6.57 8.51 -16.34
C LEU A 107 6.62 9.97 -15.91
N GLY A 108 6.80 10.24 -14.63
CA GLY A 108 6.91 11.60 -14.09
C GLY A 108 8.05 12.41 -14.71
N LEU A 109 9.24 11.80 -14.85
CA LEU A 109 10.40 12.41 -15.49
C LEU A 109 10.14 12.66 -17.00
N GLY A 110 9.52 11.71 -17.70
CA GLY A 110 9.17 11.87 -19.12
C GLY A 110 8.22 13.04 -19.36
N PHE A 111 7.30 13.30 -18.42
CA PHE A 111 6.40 14.45 -18.48
C PHE A 111 7.09 15.78 -18.15
N SER A 112 7.96 15.80 -17.15
CA SER A 112 8.66 17.02 -16.75
C SER A 112 9.70 17.49 -17.80
N ALA A 113 10.27 16.54 -18.56
CA ALA A 113 11.22 16.82 -19.62
C ALA A 113 10.57 17.33 -20.93
N GLY A 114 9.24 17.54 -20.96
CA GLY A 114 8.54 18.04 -22.15
C GLY A 114 8.47 17.06 -23.32
N GLY A 115 8.89 15.80 -23.13
CA GLY A 115 8.97 14.79 -24.18
C GLY A 115 7.62 14.22 -24.61
N PHE A 116 6.61 14.31 -23.76
CA PHE A 116 5.26 13.88 -24.08
C PHE A 116 4.26 15.00 -23.75
N GLY A 117 3.80 15.69 -24.76
CA GLY A 117 2.63 16.58 -24.64
C GLY A 117 1.42 15.75 -24.20
N MET A 118 1.11 15.75 -22.89
CA MET A 118 -0.08 15.03 -22.40
C MET A 118 -1.35 15.70 -22.92
N PRO A 119 -2.23 14.97 -23.61
CA PRO A 119 -3.58 15.47 -23.85
C PRO A 119 -4.24 15.79 -22.51
N ALA A 120 -4.78 16.99 -22.35
CA ALA A 120 -5.44 17.40 -21.11
C ALA A 120 -6.50 16.39 -20.63
N GLY A 121 -7.16 15.70 -21.56
CA GLY A 121 -8.12 14.64 -21.27
C GLY A 121 -7.53 13.42 -20.58
N LEU A 122 -6.26 13.06 -20.84
CA LEU A 122 -5.61 11.92 -20.16
C LEU A 122 -5.31 12.26 -18.72
N VAL A 123 -4.82 13.47 -18.44
CA VAL A 123 -4.57 13.95 -17.07
C VAL A 123 -5.87 13.99 -16.26
N GLN A 124 -6.95 14.48 -16.90
CA GLN A 124 -8.27 14.52 -16.27
C GLN A 124 -8.78 13.10 -15.97
N GLY A 125 -8.64 12.18 -16.92
CA GLY A 125 -9.02 10.77 -16.74
C GLY A 125 -8.24 10.11 -15.59
N LEU A 126 -6.93 10.31 -15.50
CA LEU A 126 -6.11 9.80 -14.41
C LEU A 126 -6.53 10.36 -13.03
N LYS A 127 -6.89 11.64 -12.96
CA LYS A 127 -7.41 12.24 -11.71
C LYS A 127 -8.73 11.59 -11.28
N VAL A 128 -9.64 11.34 -12.21
CA VAL A 128 -10.92 10.66 -11.90
C VAL A 128 -10.67 9.24 -11.40
N VAL A 129 -9.79 8.49 -12.06
CA VAL A 129 -9.42 7.12 -11.62
C VAL A 129 -8.77 7.15 -10.24
N ALA A 130 -7.86 8.10 -9.97
CA ALA A 130 -7.23 8.24 -8.66
C ALA A 130 -8.27 8.48 -7.56
N VAL A 131 -9.22 9.38 -7.78
CA VAL A 131 -10.32 9.65 -6.84
C VAL A 131 -11.17 8.39 -6.62
N ALA A 132 -11.52 7.67 -7.68
CA ALA A 132 -12.31 6.44 -7.59
C ALA A 132 -11.59 5.35 -6.77
N VAL A 133 -10.28 5.16 -6.99
CA VAL A 133 -9.47 4.18 -6.24
C VAL A 133 -9.37 4.55 -4.77
N VAL A 134 -9.15 5.84 -4.45
CA VAL A 134 -9.12 6.31 -3.05
C VAL A 134 -10.48 6.14 -2.39
N ALA A 135 -11.57 6.50 -3.07
CA ALA A 135 -12.92 6.32 -2.57
C ALA A 135 -13.24 4.84 -2.27
N GLN A 136 -12.83 3.93 -3.17
CA GLN A 136 -12.99 2.49 -2.95
C GLN A 136 -12.17 1.99 -1.76
N ALA A 137 -10.95 2.46 -1.57
CA ALA A 137 -10.10 2.10 -0.44
C ALA A 137 -10.70 2.59 0.88
N VAL A 138 -11.13 3.86 0.94
CA VAL A 138 -11.80 4.43 2.11
C VAL A 138 -13.10 3.68 2.44
N TRP A 139 -13.91 3.35 1.43
CA TRP A 139 -15.13 2.57 1.60
C TRP A 139 -14.85 1.17 2.17
N GLY A 140 -13.80 0.49 1.65
CA GLY A 140 -13.38 -0.81 2.18
C GLY A 140 -12.94 -0.75 3.64
N MET A 141 -12.13 0.27 4.00
CA MET A 141 -11.70 0.49 5.38
C MET A 141 -12.87 0.86 6.30
N ALA A 142 -13.77 1.73 5.85
CA ALA A 142 -14.94 2.13 6.62
C ALA A 142 -15.83 0.94 6.99
N ARG A 143 -16.05 0.02 6.03
CA ARG A 143 -16.83 -1.19 6.29
C ARG A 143 -16.19 -2.16 7.29
N SER A 144 -14.85 -2.26 7.30
CA SER A 144 -14.15 -3.18 8.19
C SER A 144 -13.91 -2.61 9.59
N LEU A 145 -13.67 -1.29 9.70
CA LEU A 145 -13.32 -0.63 10.96
C LEU A 145 -14.50 -0.01 11.69
N CYS A 146 -15.57 0.32 10.95
CA CYS A 146 -16.75 1.01 11.47
C CYS A 146 -18.03 0.22 11.19
N PRO A 147 -18.24 -0.97 11.81
CA PRO A 147 -19.46 -1.75 11.62
C PRO A 147 -20.69 -1.10 12.28
N ASP A 148 -20.49 -0.21 13.26
CA ASP A 148 -21.55 0.38 14.08
C ASP A 148 -21.74 1.87 13.80
N ALA A 149 -22.99 2.37 13.92
CA ALA A 149 -23.35 3.77 13.72
C ALA A 149 -22.51 4.76 14.56
N PRO A 150 -22.18 4.51 15.86
CA PRO A 150 -21.37 5.43 16.64
C PRO A 150 -19.93 5.54 16.15
N ARG A 151 -19.36 4.49 15.55
CA ARG A 151 -18.02 4.53 14.95
C ARG A 151 -18.00 5.30 13.64
N ILE A 152 -19.07 5.19 12.86
CA ILE A 152 -19.23 5.97 11.62
C ILE A 152 -19.32 7.46 11.94
N SER A 153 -20.10 7.86 12.95
CA SER A 153 -20.21 9.26 13.35
C SER A 153 -18.88 9.82 13.86
N LEU A 154 -18.14 9.05 14.67
CA LEU A 154 -16.82 9.44 15.15
C LEU A 154 -15.82 9.61 13.99
N MET A 155 -15.84 8.69 13.02
CA MET A 155 -15.00 8.78 11.83
C MET A 155 -15.34 10.02 11.00
N ALA A 156 -16.61 10.32 10.80
CA ALA A 156 -17.07 11.50 10.06
C ALA A 156 -16.64 12.79 10.76
N VAL A 157 -16.81 12.88 12.08
CA VAL A 157 -16.38 14.02 12.88
C VAL A 157 -14.86 14.21 12.80
N ALA A 158 -14.09 13.13 12.95
CA ALA A 158 -12.62 13.17 12.83
C ALA A 158 -12.17 13.63 11.44
N ALA A 159 -12.80 13.12 10.39
CA ALA A 159 -12.51 13.53 9.00
C ALA A 159 -12.83 15.02 8.78
N CYS A 160 -13.97 15.50 9.25
CA CYS A 160 -14.33 16.92 9.18
C CYS A 160 -13.34 17.79 9.97
N ALA A 161 -12.92 17.36 11.17
CA ALA A 161 -11.96 18.08 11.98
C ALA A 161 -10.59 18.20 11.30
N VAL A 162 -10.09 17.11 10.68
CA VAL A 162 -8.84 17.12 9.94
C VAL A 162 -8.92 18.01 8.70
N LEU A 163 -10.02 17.97 7.95
CA LEU A 163 -10.23 18.83 6.79
C LEU A 163 -10.30 20.31 7.19
N TRP A 164 -10.98 20.60 8.29
CA TRP A 164 -11.06 21.97 8.83
C TRP A 164 -9.68 22.48 9.26
N TRP A 165 -8.92 21.64 9.96
CA TRP A 165 -7.59 22.00 10.43
C TRP A 165 -6.60 22.20 9.27
N SER A 166 -6.61 21.31 8.27
CA SER A 166 -5.74 21.43 7.09
C SER A 166 -6.06 22.68 6.26
N SER A 167 -7.35 23.03 6.12
CA SER A 167 -7.78 24.26 5.45
C SER A 167 -7.30 25.52 6.17
N ALA A 168 -7.36 25.55 7.51
CA ALA A 168 -6.92 26.70 8.31
C ALA A 168 -5.38 26.93 8.21
N TRP A 169 -4.60 25.85 8.09
CA TRP A 169 -3.15 25.97 7.90
C TRP A 169 -2.77 26.38 6.48
N ALA A 170 -3.48 25.89 5.46
CA ALA A 170 -3.25 26.26 4.07
C ALA A 170 -3.51 27.77 3.84
N GLN A 171 -4.59 28.30 4.38
CA GLN A 171 -4.89 29.74 4.31
C GLN A 171 -3.83 30.60 5.00
N ARG A 172 -3.33 30.16 6.15
CA ARG A 172 -2.30 30.90 6.89
C ARG A 172 -0.95 30.91 6.16
N SER A 173 -0.60 29.86 5.43
CA SER A 173 0.62 29.83 4.62
C SER A 173 0.54 30.71 3.38
N GLU A 174 -0.64 30.86 2.77
CA GLU A 174 -0.84 31.75 1.62
C GLU A 174 -0.78 33.25 2.02
N GLU A 175 -1.30 33.62 3.17
CA GLU A 175 -1.20 34.99 3.69
C GLU A 175 0.25 35.40 3.93
N HIS A 176 1.08 34.54 4.55
CA HIS A 176 2.49 34.85 4.75
C HIS A 176 3.30 34.91 3.44
N THR A 177 2.94 34.13 2.44
CA THR A 177 3.63 34.15 1.13
C THR A 177 3.27 35.40 0.33
N SER A 178 2.04 35.87 0.43
CA SER A 178 1.59 37.10 -0.25
C SER A 178 2.18 38.37 0.39
N GLU A 179 2.37 38.39 1.72
CA GLU A 179 3.06 39.51 2.39
C GLU A 179 4.54 39.61 1.98
N LEU A 180 5.25 38.49 1.91
CA LEU A 180 6.64 38.46 1.46
C LEU A 180 6.82 38.91 0.01
N GLN A 181 5.88 38.55 -0.87
CA GLN A 181 5.90 39.02 -2.26
C GLN A 181 5.58 40.50 -2.40
N SER A 182 4.77 41.07 -1.53
CA SER A 182 4.49 42.52 -1.56
C SER A 182 5.69 43.33 -1.12
N LEU A 183 6.47 42.84 -0.14
CA LEU A 183 7.70 43.47 0.34
C LEU A 183 8.85 43.39 -0.68
N SER A 184 8.87 42.41 -1.56
CA SER A 184 9.90 42.25 -2.59
C SER A 184 9.70 43.14 -3.83
N ARG A 185 8.58 43.89 -3.89
CA ARG A 185 8.25 44.80 -4.99
C ARG A 185 8.48 46.27 -4.67
N ILE A 186 8.99 46.61 -3.47
CA ILE A 186 9.42 47.94 -3.06
C ILE A 186 10.94 48.01 -3.17
#